data_27c688c8ac6cab0da6a181070b0fdbd1
#
_entry.id   27c688c8ac6cab0da6a181070b0fdbd1
#
_cell.length_a   1.000
_cell.length_b   1.000
_cell.length_c   1.000
_cell.angle_alpha   90.00
_cell.angle_beta   90.00
_cell.angle_gamma   90.00
#
_symmetry.space_group_name_H-M   'P 1'
#
loop_
_entity.id
_entity.type
_entity.pdbx_description
1 polymer ?
#
loop_
_entity_poly.entity_id
_entity_poly.type
_entity_poly.pdbx_seq_one_letter_code
_entity_poly.pdbx_strand_id
1 'polypeptide(L)'
;RSASSVSMEAFPRRRLVQTLADPAVEGVTPVHWGLMLWRNPETRRNRSILALGFNPDDPFFVDPSLAEKTDALKQKGRILFDQLSRPEFGPIADWYRDGRVVETEIAGNRVRVAGLVSLGTSFGADGNLLTSTETFLDLMPQKPPGAIEVGLVRLKPGADPEQVVSRLRQRLPKDVSVLTKQGFIDFEQNYWKSSTSIGFIFTLGAAMGFVVGCVSVYQVLYTDVSDHLPEYATLMAMG
;
A
#
# COMPACT_ATOMS: atom_id res chain seq x y z
N ARG A 1 12.82 -3.60 11.74
CA ARG A 1 12.59 -2.22 11.26
C ARG A 1 12.29 -2.29 9.77
N SER A 2 11.00 -2.37 9.44
CA SER A 2 10.57 -2.43 8.04
C SER A 2 10.98 -1.17 7.31
N ALA A 3 11.47 -1.35 6.07
CA ALA A 3 11.81 -0.22 5.21
C ALA A 3 10.58 0.33 4.46
N SER A 4 9.56 -0.52 4.22
CA SER A 4 8.31 -0.16 3.54
C SER A 4 7.19 -1.15 3.88
N SER A 5 5.96 -0.84 3.46
CA SER A 5 4.81 -1.75 3.56
C SER A 5 4.99 -3.04 2.76
N VAL A 6 5.84 -3.05 1.74
CA VAL A 6 6.11 -4.23 0.89
C VAL A 6 6.99 -5.25 1.60
N SER A 7 7.85 -4.82 2.53
CA SER A 7 8.77 -5.68 3.28
C SER A 7 8.65 -5.43 4.79
N MET A 8 7.46 -5.65 5.34
CA MET A 8 7.25 -5.55 6.78
C MET A 8 7.90 -6.70 7.52
N GLU A 9 8.73 -6.38 8.50
CA GLU A 9 9.28 -7.37 9.44
C GLU A 9 8.20 -7.78 10.44
N ALA A 10 8.07 -9.09 10.61
CA ALA A 10 7.12 -9.64 11.57
C ALA A 10 7.60 -9.42 13.00
N PHE A 11 6.69 -9.16 13.91
CA PHE A 11 6.94 -9.03 15.34
C PHE A 11 5.98 -9.91 16.17
N PRO A 12 6.35 -10.25 17.41
CA PRO A 12 5.50 -11.08 18.26
C PRO A 12 4.15 -10.40 18.58
N ARG A 13 3.02 -11.11 18.37
CA ARG A 13 1.66 -10.62 18.67
C ARG A 13 1.52 -10.10 20.11
N ARG A 14 2.32 -10.60 21.05
CA ARG A 14 2.32 -10.10 22.44
C ARG A 14 2.57 -8.58 22.55
N ARG A 15 3.34 -7.99 21.60
CA ARG A 15 3.58 -6.54 21.58
C ARG A 15 2.30 -5.76 21.32
N LEU A 16 1.47 -6.26 20.46
CA LEU A 16 0.15 -5.69 20.19
C LEU A 16 -0.75 -5.79 21.43
N VAL A 17 -0.78 -6.94 22.10
CA VAL A 17 -1.57 -7.14 23.32
C VAL A 17 -1.10 -6.21 24.45
N GLN A 18 0.19 -5.91 24.55
CA GLN A 18 0.73 -4.97 25.55
C GLN A 18 0.17 -3.54 25.40
N THR A 19 -0.30 -3.15 24.21
CA THR A 19 -0.91 -1.82 24.02
C THR A 19 -2.25 -1.67 24.73
N LEU A 20 -2.96 -2.76 25.03
CA LEU A 20 -4.21 -2.76 25.80
C LEU A 20 -4.03 -2.25 27.24
N ALA A 21 -2.80 -2.19 27.76
CA ALA A 21 -2.51 -1.59 29.06
C ALA A 21 -2.63 -0.04 29.06
N ASP A 22 -2.74 0.62 27.90
CA ASP A 22 -3.03 2.06 27.84
C ASP A 22 -4.56 2.28 27.95
N PRO A 23 -5.02 3.11 28.88
CA PRO A 23 -6.45 3.32 29.12
C PRO A 23 -7.21 3.95 27.94
N ALA A 24 -6.51 4.60 27.03
CA ALA A 24 -7.09 5.18 25.82
C ALA A 24 -7.29 4.16 24.69
N VAL A 25 -6.73 2.95 24.82
CA VAL A 25 -6.93 1.88 23.83
C VAL A 25 -8.26 1.18 24.08
N GLU A 26 -9.07 1.07 23.03
CA GLU A 26 -10.34 0.35 23.04
C GLU A 26 -10.19 -1.11 22.63
N GLY A 27 -9.38 -1.35 21.61
CA GLY A 27 -9.17 -2.69 21.06
C GLY A 27 -7.97 -2.78 20.14
N VAL A 28 -7.59 -4.01 19.82
CA VAL A 28 -6.44 -4.31 18.96
C VAL A 28 -6.78 -5.40 17.97
N THR A 29 -6.31 -5.26 16.72
CA THR A 29 -6.50 -6.23 15.65
C THR A 29 -5.16 -6.61 15.04
N PRO A 30 -4.76 -7.87 15.11
CA PRO A 30 -3.60 -8.36 14.37
C PRO A 30 -3.94 -8.48 12.88
N VAL A 31 -3.07 -7.96 12.03
CA VAL A 31 -3.18 -8.11 10.59
C VAL A 31 -1.90 -8.77 10.07
N HIS A 32 -2.11 -9.80 9.29
CA HIS A 32 -1.07 -10.44 8.52
C HIS A 32 -0.92 -9.75 7.18
N TRP A 33 0.30 -9.56 6.76
CA TRP A 33 0.65 -8.84 5.55
C TRP A 33 1.79 -9.55 4.83
N GLY A 34 1.64 -9.81 3.54
CA GLY A 34 2.71 -10.47 2.80
C GLY A 34 2.43 -10.64 1.31
N LEU A 35 3.51 -10.74 0.53
CA LEU A 35 3.43 -11.07 -0.87
C LEU A 35 3.34 -12.59 -1.05
N MET A 36 2.40 -13.02 -1.88
CA MET A 36 2.17 -14.42 -2.22
C MET A 36 2.21 -14.61 -3.74
N LEU A 37 2.46 -15.84 -4.19
CA LEU A 37 2.41 -16.19 -5.61
C LEU A 37 0.99 -16.60 -6.01
N TRP A 38 0.31 -15.70 -6.71
CA TRP A 38 -0.96 -15.95 -7.38
C TRP A 38 -0.73 -16.63 -8.70
N ARG A 39 -1.51 -17.65 -9.00
CA ARG A 39 -1.55 -18.29 -10.31
C ARG A 39 -2.74 -17.79 -11.11
N ASN A 40 -2.46 -17.11 -12.22
CA ASN A 40 -3.52 -16.66 -13.12
C ASN A 40 -4.33 -17.89 -13.61
N PRO A 41 -5.65 -17.95 -13.38
CA PRO A 41 -6.44 -19.15 -13.72
C PRO A 41 -6.57 -19.40 -15.22
N GLU A 42 -6.39 -18.39 -16.06
CA GLU A 42 -6.47 -18.47 -17.52
C GLU A 42 -5.11 -18.84 -18.13
N THR A 43 -4.08 -18.03 -17.86
CA THR A 43 -2.75 -18.17 -18.49
C THR A 43 -1.81 -19.08 -17.72
N ARG A 44 -2.15 -19.49 -16.50
CA ARG A 44 -1.34 -20.31 -15.58
C ARG A 44 -0.01 -19.67 -15.16
N ARG A 45 0.21 -18.40 -15.47
CA ARG A 45 1.41 -17.66 -15.06
C ARG A 45 1.30 -17.24 -13.60
N ASN A 46 2.43 -17.28 -12.91
CA ASN A 46 2.53 -16.82 -11.53
C ASN A 46 2.83 -15.32 -11.49
N ARG A 47 2.19 -14.61 -10.55
CA ARG A 47 2.45 -13.19 -10.27
C ARG A 47 2.35 -12.92 -8.76
N SER A 48 3.18 -12.01 -8.27
CA SER A 48 3.11 -11.61 -6.87
C SER A 48 1.85 -10.79 -6.61
N ILE A 49 1.08 -11.17 -5.59
CA ILE A 49 -0.10 -10.46 -5.10
C ILE A 49 0.07 -10.16 -3.62
N LEU A 50 -0.36 -9.00 -3.19
CA LEU A 50 -0.34 -8.62 -1.79
C LEU A 50 -1.56 -9.22 -1.09
N ALA A 51 -1.30 -10.00 -0.06
CA ALA A 51 -2.34 -10.62 0.75
C ALA A 51 -2.40 -9.97 2.14
N LEU A 52 -3.62 -9.67 2.57
CA LEU A 52 -3.92 -9.21 3.92
C LEU A 52 -4.80 -10.25 4.61
N GLY A 53 -4.33 -10.74 5.76
CA GLY A 53 -5.04 -11.72 6.59
C GLY A 53 -5.45 -11.10 7.92
N PHE A 54 -6.74 -11.20 8.27
CA PHE A 54 -7.28 -10.66 9.52
C PHE A 54 -8.40 -11.56 10.04
N ASN A 55 -8.86 -11.31 11.27
CA ASN A 55 -10.02 -12.01 11.81
C ASN A 55 -11.31 -11.41 11.23
N PRO A 56 -12.13 -12.16 10.47
CA PRO A 56 -13.38 -11.66 9.89
C PRO A 56 -14.42 -11.18 10.93
N ASP A 57 -14.34 -11.65 12.16
CA ASP A 57 -15.22 -11.24 13.26
C ASP A 57 -14.80 -9.92 13.93
N ASP A 58 -13.64 -9.37 13.53
CA ASP A 58 -13.10 -8.17 14.16
C ASP A 58 -13.77 -6.90 13.58
N PRO A 59 -14.44 -6.06 14.38
CA PRO A 59 -15.19 -4.88 13.91
C PRO A 59 -14.27 -3.72 13.45
N PHE A 60 -13.07 -4.04 13.00
CA PHE A 60 -12.06 -3.04 12.67
C PHE A 60 -12.33 -2.30 11.34
N PHE A 61 -13.07 -2.91 10.42
CA PHE A 61 -13.32 -2.31 9.11
C PHE A 61 -14.40 -1.23 9.20
N VAL A 62 -14.00 0.01 8.91
CA VAL A 62 -14.86 1.20 8.94
C VAL A 62 -15.83 1.25 7.75
N ASP A 63 -15.50 0.55 6.65
CA ASP A 63 -16.35 0.48 5.46
C ASP A 63 -17.43 -0.60 5.62
N PRO A 64 -18.72 -0.23 5.72
CA PRO A 64 -19.81 -1.20 5.83
C PRO A 64 -19.87 -2.18 4.66
N SER A 65 -19.50 -1.76 3.44
CA SER A 65 -19.50 -2.61 2.25
C SER A 65 -18.47 -3.73 2.34
N LEU A 66 -17.40 -3.49 3.08
CA LEU A 66 -16.37 -4.48 3.37
C LEU A 66 -16.83 -5.44 4.47
N ALA A 67 -17.48 -4.91 5.52
CA ALA A 67 -17.98 -5.70 6.65
C ALA A 67 -18.95 -6.80 6.19
N GLU A 68 -19.89 -6.49 5.29
CA GLU A 68 -20.82 -7.48 4.74
C GLU A 68 -20.12 -8.61 3.96
N LYS A 69 -19.01 -8.31 3.29
CA LYS A 69 -18.25 -9.29 2.49
C LYS A 69 -17.33 -10.16 3.34
N THR A 70 -16.94 -9.69 4.53
CA THR A 70 -15.99 -10.42 5.39
C THR A 70 -16.56 -11.73 5.96
N ASP A 71 -17.88 -11.85 6.08
CA ASP A 71 -18.52 -13.11 6.52
C ASP A 71 -18.17 -14.29 5.59
N ALA A 72 -18.01 -14.04 4.31
CA ALA A 72 -17.59 -15.08 3.38
C ALA A 72 -16.18 -15.61 3.68
N LEU A 73 -15.32 -14.81 4.31
CA LEU A 73 -13.95 -15.19 4.68
C LEU A 73 -13.88 -16.15 5.89
N LYS A 74 -14.98 -16.34 6.64
CA LYS A 74 -15.06 -17.31 7.73
C LYS A 74 -14.90 -18.75 7.23
N GLN A 75 -15.18 -18.97 5.96
CA GLN A 75 -14.94 -20.25 5.33
C GLN A 75 -13.48 -20.35 4.86
N LYS A 76 -12.81 -21.42 5.24
CA LYS A 76 -11.42 -21.71 4.88
C LYS A 76 -11.20 -21.71 3.36
N GLY A 77 -10.09 -21.15 2.90
CA GLY A 77 -9.75 -21.08 1.48
C GLY A 77 -10.54 -20.01 0.70
N ARG A 78 -11.30 -19.15 1.39
CA ARG A 78 -12.01 -18.03 0.76
C ARG A 78 -11.19 -16.76 0.77
N ILE A 79 -11.30 -16.01 -0.32
CA ILE A 79 -10.62 -14.72 -0.48
C ILE A 79 -11.58 -13.68 -1.07
N LEU A 80 -11.34 -12.41 -0.75
CA LEU A 80 -11.88 -11.27 -1.51
C LEU A 80 -10.79 -10.76 -2.43
N PHE A 81 -11.09 -10.61 -3.71
CA PHE A 81 -10.13 -10.16 -4.72
C PHE A 81 -10.33 -8.67 -4.99
N ASP A 82 -9.24 -7.92 -5.11
CA ASP A 82 -9.30 -6.51 -5.47
C ASP A 82 -9.56 -6.35 -6.97
N GLN A 83 -10.76 -5.87 -7.32
CA GLN A 83 -11.17 -5.67 -8.72
C GLN A 83 -10.36 -4.61 -9.47
N LEU A 84 -9.61 -3.77 -8.74
CA LEU A 84 -8.71 -2.77 -9.30
C LEU A 84 -7.28 -3.32 -9.49
N SER A 85 -7.04 -4.61 -9.22
CA SER A 85 -5.80 -5.29 -9.55
C SER A 85 -5.54 -5.26 -11.05
N ARG A 86 -4.26 -5.31 -11.44
CA ARG A 86 -3.88 -5.30 -12.86
C ARG A 86 -4.45 -6.49 -13.63
N PRO A 87 -4.74 -6.34 -14.95
CA PRO A 87 -5.34 -7.39 -15.78
C PRO A 87 -4.54 -8.70 -15.84
N GLU A 88 -3.25 -8.64 -15.56
CA GLU A 88 -2.35 -9.81 -15.58
C GLU A 88 -2.69 -10.88 -14.53
N PHE A 89 -3.52 -10.57 -13.55
CA PHE A 89 -4.05 -11.56 -12.60
C PHE A 89 -5.15 -12.44 -13.19
N GLY A 90 -5.70 -12.05 -14.35
CA GLY A 90 -6.80 -12.70 -15.05
C GLY A 90 -8.11 -11.94 -14.94
N PRO A 91 -9.14 -12.30 -15.71
CA PRO A 91 -10.45 -11.63 -15.74
C PRO A 91 -11.33 -12.01 -14.52
N ILE A 92 -10.74 -11.96 -13.33
CA ILE A 92 -11.36 -12.45 -12.08
C ILE A 92 -12.65 -11.70 -11.76
N ALA A 93 -12.60 -10.36 -11.88
CA ALA A 93 -13.74 -9.52 -11.53
C ALA A 93 -14.93 -9.75 -12.50
N ASP A 94 -14.64 -9.92 -13.79
CA ASP A 94 -15.68 -10.15 -14.80
C ASP A 94 -16.29 -11.54 -14.62
N TRP A 95 -15.47 -12.57 -14.46
CA TRP A 95 -15.97 -13.92 -14.19
C TRP A 95 -16.82 -13.98 -12.92
N TYR A 96 -16.42 -13.29 -11.87
CA TYR A 96 -17.19 -13.24 -10.63
C TYR A 96 -18.54 -12.55 -10.82
N ARG A 97 -18.58 -11.41 -11.55
CA ARG A 97 -19.83 -10.69 -11.88
C ARG A 97 -20.77 -11.50 -12.77
N ASP A 98 -20.22 -12.31 -13.67
CA ASP A 98 -20.96 -13.26 -14.51
C ASP A 98 -21.52 -14.46 -13.72
N GLY A 99 -21.32 -14.51 -12.39
CA GLY A 99 -21.79 -15.61 -11.54
C GLY A 99 -20.96 -16.89 -11.64
N ARG A 100 -19.79 -16.84 -12.27
CA ARG A 100 -18.88 -17.99 -12.34
C ARG A 100 -18.22 -18.24 -11.01
N VAL A 101 -18.01 -19.51 -10.68
CA VAL A 101 -17.16 -19.90 -9.56
C VAL A 101 -15.71 -19.69 -9.97
N VAL A 102 -15.05 -18.72 -9.36
CA VAL A 102 -13.64 -18.41 -9.65
C VAL A 102 -12.74 -19.09 -8.61
N GLU A 103 -11.97 -20.06 -9.08
CA GLU A 103 -10.95 -20.75 -8.27
C GLU A 103 -9.58 -20.60 -8.90
N THR A 104 -8.57 -20.48 -8.05
CA THR A 104 -7.17 -20.41 -8.47
C THR A 104 -6.26 -20.99 -7.40
N GLU A 105 -4.95 -20.87 -7.59
CA GLU A 105 -3.93 -21.32 -6.67
C GLU A 105 -3.11 -20.14 -6.15
N ILE A 106 -2.86 -20.13 -4.84
CA ILE A 106 -1.93 -19.21 -4.18
C ILE A 106 -0.91 -20.07 -3.43
N ALA A 107 0.38 -19.87 -3.72
CA ALA A 107 1.46 -20.65 -3.11
C ALA A 107 1.21 -22.18 -3.18
N GLY A 108 0.59 -22.67 -4.25
CA GLY A 108 0.25 -24.07 -4.45
C GLY A 108 -1.03 -24.57 -3.75
N ASN A 109 -1.72 -23.71 -3.00
CA ASN A 109 -2.98 -24.04 -2.34
C ASN A 109 -4.18 -23.49 -3.14
N ARG A 110 -5.23 -24.30 -3.27
CA ARG A 110 -6.47 -23.87 -3.94
C ARG A 110 -7.21 -22.87 -3.08
N VAL A 111 -7.63 -21.76 -3.69
CA VAL A 111 -8.47 -20.73 -3.09
C VAL A 111 -9.65 -20.40 -4.01
N ARG A 112 -10.74 -19.94 -3.40
CA ARG A 112 -11.95 -19.51 -4.10
C ARG A 112 -12.25 -18.05 -3.83
N VAL A 113 -12.51 -17.29 -4.88
CA VAL A 113 -12.97 -15.90 -4.78
C VAL A 113 -14.41 -15.90 -4.26
N ALA A 114 -14.61 -15.27 -3.11
CA ALA A 114 -15.90 -15.16 -2.42
C ALA A 114 -16.52 -13.77 -2.55
N GLY A 115 -15.76 -12.79 -3.07
CA GLY A 115 -16.25 -11.43 -3.27
C GLY A 115 -15.20 -10.53 -3.89
N LEU A 116 -15.62 -9.33 -4.25
CA LEU A 116 -14.77 -8.29 -4.81
C LEU A 116 -14.67 -7.09 -3.85
N VAL A 117 -13.47 -6.51 -3.78
CA VAL A 117 -13.17 -5.26 -3.05
C VAL A 117 -12.52 -4.26 -4.00
N SER A 118 -12.40 -3.00 -3.58
CA SER A 118 -11.78 -1.92 -4.36
C SER A 118 -10.71 -1.24 -3.50
N LEU A 119 -9.50 -1.77 -3.50
CA LEU A 119 -8.37 -1.21 -2.76
C LEU A 119 -7.45 -0.40 -3.69
N GLY A 120 -7.24 -0.89 -4.89
CA GLY A 120 -6.38 -0.28 -5.90
C GLY A 120 -4.92 -0.73 -5.81
N THR A 121 -4.21 -0.55 -6.91
CA THR A 121 -2.78 -0.88 -7.02
C THR A 121 -1.91 0.19 -6.35
N SER A 122 -0.72 -0.21 -5.94
CA SER A 122 0.31 0.67 -5.38
C SER A 122 1.65 0.47 -6.08
N PHE A 123 2.65 1.28 -5.77
CA PHE A 123 4.02 1.06 -6.27
C PHE A 123 4.60 -0.29 -5.82
N GLY A 124 4.13 -0.83 -4.71
CA GLY A 124 4.63 -2.08 -4.14
C GLY A 124 3.80 -3.32 -4.48
N ALA A 125 2.59 -3.16 -5.01
CA ALA A 125 1.70 -4.27 -5.30
C ALA A 125 0.80 -3.99 -6.51
N ASP A 126 0.90 -4.85 -7.51
CA ASP A 126 0.08 -4.81 -8.72
C ASP A 126 -1.35 -5.32 -8.50
N GLY A 127 -1.62 -5.96 -7.37
CA GLY A 127 -2.92 -6.47 -6.98
C GLY A 127 -2.96 -6.87 -5.52
N ASN A 128 -4.17 -6.91 -4.97
CA ASN A 128 -4.40 -7.18 -3.57
C ASN A 128 -5.49 -8.25 -3.38
N LEU A 129 -5.40 -8.94 -2.27
CA LEU A 129 -6.48 -9.81 -1.79
C LEU A 129 -6.63 -9.71 -0.27
N LEU A 130 -7.84 -9.96 0.19
CA LEU A 130 -8.16 -10.08 1.61
C LEU A 130 -8.54 -11.51 1.93
N THR A 131 -8.15 -11.99 3.09
CA THR A 131 -8.50 -13.34 3.55
C THR A 131 -8.56 -13.42 5.07
N SER A 132 -9.05 -14.53 5.61
CA SER A 132 -8.98 -14.77 7.06
C SER A 132 -7.57 -15.05 7.52
N THR A 133 -7.29 -14.77 8.81
CA THR A 133 -6.03 -15.15 9.48
C THR A 133 -5.71 -16.64 9.26
N GLU A 134 -6.71 -17.51 9.40
CA GLU A 134 -6.53 -18.96 9.24
C GLU A 134 -6.08 -19.31 7.82
N THR A 135 -6.82 -18.82 6.80
CA THR A 135 -6.45 -19.05 5.41
C THR A 135 -5.08 -18.45 5.07
N PHE A 136 -4.77 -17.25 5.59
CA PHE A 136 -3.46 -16.63 5.37
C PHE A 136 -2.31 -17.50 5.89
N LEU A 137 -2.44 -18.05 7.10
CA LEU A 137 -1.41 -18.92 7.70
C LEU A 137 -1.26 -20.24 6.98
N ASP A 138 -2.35 -20.82 6.45
CA ASP A 138 -2.27 -22.01 5.60
C ASP A 138 -1.53 -21.74 4.29
N LEU A 139 -1.69 -20.54 3.72
CA LEU A 139 -0.99 -20.12 2.50
C LEU A 139 0.49 -19.80 2.75
N MET A 140 0.87 -19.50 4.01
CA MET A 140 2.24 -19.17 4.43
C MET A 140 2.71 -20.03 5.62
N PRO A 141 2.83 -21.35 5.48
CA PRO A 141 3.16 -22.26 6.60
C PRO A 141 4.56 -22.03 7.18
N GLN A 142 5.46 -21.38 6.45
CA GLN A 142 6.80 -21.02 6.92
C GLN A 142 6.81 -19.85 7.92
N LYS A 143 5.66 -19.19 8.14
CA LYS A 143 5.57 -18.05 9.05
C LYS A 143 5.66 -18.52 10.51
N PRO A 144 6.48 -17.87 11.35
CA PRO A 144 6.58 -18.22 12.76
C PRO A 144 5.23 -18.09 13.47
N PRO A 145 4.84 -19.06 14.29
CA PRO A 145 3.60 -18.98 15.07
C PRO A 145 3.56 -17.74 15.97
N GLY A 146 2.44 -17.03 15.94
CA GLY A 146 2.24 -15.84 16.75
C GLY A 146 3.00 -14.59 16.29
N ALA A 147 3.60 -14.61 15.10
CA ALA A 147 4.19 -13.43 14.46
C ALA A 147 3.14 -12.72 13.59
N ILE A 148 3.13 -11.40 13.64
CA ILE A 148 2.27 -10.51 12.84
C ILE A 148 3.10 -9.40 12.24
N GLU A 149 2.69 -8.86 11.10
CA GLU A 149 3.39 -7.74 10.44
C GLU A 149 2.81 -6.39 10.85
N VAL A 150 1.50 -6.33 11.07
CA VAL A 150 0.78 -5.10 11.42
C VAL A 150 -0.10 -5.35 12.63
N GLY A 151 -0.05 -4.44 13.59
CA GLY A 151 -0.98 -4.38 14.71
C GLY A 151 -1.80 -3.09 14.62
N LEU A 152 -3.09 -3.21 14.43
CA LEU A 152 -3.99 -2.08 14.43
C LEU A 152 -4.48 -1.84 15.86
N VAL A 153 -4.40 -0.59 16.30
CA VAL A 153 -4.84 -0.17 17.64
C VAL A 153 -5.99 0.82 17.49
N ARG A 154 -7.17 0.44 18.00
CA ARG A 154 -8.33 1.32 18.03
C ARG A 154 -8.34 2.09 19.34
N LEU A 155 -8.51 3.40 19.21
CA LEU A 155 -8.58 4.30 20.35
C LEU A 155 -10.03 4.58 20.72
N LYS A 156 -10.26 4.85 22.00
CA LYS A 156 -11.54 5.33 22.51
C LYS A 156 -11.89 6.69 21.89
N PRO A 157 -13.19 7.01 21.71
CA PRO A 157 -13.60 8.32 21.23
C PRO A 157 -12.99 9.46 22.06
N GLY A 158 -12.45 10.49 21.38
CA GLY A 158 -11.85 11.66 22.02
C GLY A 158 -10.39 11.49 22.46
N ALA A 159 -9.79 10.31 22.33
CA ALA A 159 -8.36 10.12 22.60
C ALA A 159 -7.49 10.77 21.51
N ASP A 160 -6.44 11.49 21.94
CA ASP A 160 -5.46 12.09 21.04
C ASP A 160 -4.45 11.02 20.58
N PRO A 161 -4.39 10.68 19.27
CA PRO A 161 -3.50 9.65 18.74
C PRO A 161 -2.01 9.91 18.98
N GLU A 162 -1.57 11.17 18.91
CA GLU A 162 -0.15 11.51 19.08
C GLU A 162 0.31 11.31 20.52
N GLN A 163 -0.53 11.66 21.49
CA GLN A 163 -0.22 11.40 22.89
C GLN A 163 -0.19 9.90 23.20
N VAL A 164 -1.11 9.12 22.63
CA VAL A 164 -1.12 7.66 22.81
C VAL A 164 0.14 7.04 22.19
N VAL A 165 0.51 7.45 20.98
CA VAL A 165 1.74 6.98 20.31
C VAL A 165 2.97 7.30 21.16
N SER A 166 3.06 8.50 21.74
CA SER A 166 4.17 8.88 22.60
C SER A 166 4.29 7.98 23.84
N ARG A 167 3.18 7.70 24.53
CA ARG A 167 3.15 6.79 25.67
C ARG A 167 3.49 5.35 25.29
N LEU A 168 2.97 4.86 24.19
CA LEU A 168 3.23 3.50 23.72
C LEU A 168 4.69 3.31 23.31
N ARG A 169 5.32 4.31 22.69
CA ARG A 169 6.75 4.31 22.35
C ARG A 169 7.67 4.24 23.57
N GLN A 170 7.24 4.80 24.70
CA GLN A 170 7.99 4.73 25.95
C GLN A 170 7.85 3.36 26.66
N ARG A 171 6.69 2.70 26.49
CA ARG A 171 6.38 1.43 27.17
C ARG A 171 6.78 0.19 26.38
N LEU A 172 6.69 0.26 25.06
CA LEU A 172 7.02 -0.88 24.20
C LEU A 172 8.53 -0.95 23.93
N PRO A 173 9.08 -2.16 23.80
CA PRO A 173 10.45 -2.32 23.34
C PRO A 173 10.67 -1.74 21.94
N LYS A 174 11.95 -1.43 21.65
CA LYS A 174 12.36 -0.83 20.35
C LYS A 174 12.30 -1.80 19.15
N ASP A 175 11.77 -2.99 19.34
CA ASP A 175 11.57 -3.99 18.30
C ASP A 175 10.31 -3.76 17.46
N VAL A 176 9.45 -2.81 17.85
CA VAL A 176 8.27 -2.38 17.11
C VAL A 176 8.27 -0.86 16.86
N SER A 177 7.65 -0.45 15.75
CA SER A 177 7.39 0.96 15.45
C SER A 177 5.91 1.26 15.72
N VAL A 178 5.65 2.33 16.46
CA VAL A 178 4.29 2.81 16.73
C VAL A 178 4.07 4.12 15.98
N LEU A 179 3.08 4.15 15.11
CA LEU A 179 2.76 5.29 14.25
C LEU A 179 1.27 5.59 14.32
N THR A 180 0.90 6.85 14.16
CA THR A 180 -0.47 7.21 13.82
C THR A 180 -0.78 6.80 12.37
N LYS A 181 -2.05 6.79 11.97
CA LYS A 181 -2.44 6.57 10.57
C LYS A 181 -1.73 7.56 9.63
N GLN A 182 -1.69 8.85 9.98
CA GLN A 182 -1.01 9.86 9.19
C GLN A 182 0.50 9.62 9.17
N GLY A 183 1.10 9.33 10.32
CA GLY A 183 2.52 9.02 10.41
C GLY A 183 2.94 7.79 9.59
N PHE A 184 2.05 6.80 9.44
CA PHE A 184 2.28 5.66 8.55
C PHE A 184 2.22 6.06 7.06
N ILE A 185 1.26 6.89 6.68
CA ILE A 185 1.15 7.42 5.31
C ILE A 185 2.42 8.23 4.96
N ASP A 186 2.85 9.12 5.84
CA ASP A 186 4.04 9.94 5.65
C ASP A 186 5.32 9.07 5.57
N PHE A 187 5.40 8.03 6.39
CA PHE A 187 6.50 7.05 6.35
C PHE A 187 6.59 6.36 4.99
N GLU A 188 5.47 5.86 4.45
CA GLU A 188 5.42 5.23 3.13
C GLU A 188 5.78 6.20 2.00
N GLN A 189 5.21 7.41 2.02
CA GLN A 189 5.52 8.43 1.02
C GLN A 189 7.01 8.81 1.01
N ASN A 190 7.59 8.99 2.20
CA ASN A 190 9.01 9.32 2.33
C ASN A 190 9.90 8.17 1.86
N TYR A 191 9.54 6.93 2.16
CA TYR A 191 10.27 5.77 1.65
C TYR A 191 10.32 5.77 0.12
N TRP A 192 9.17 5.93 -0.54
CA TRP A 192 9.10 5.93 -2.00
C TRP A 192 9.80 7.12 -2.65
N LYS A 193 9.83 8.28 -1.99
CA LYS A 193 10.55 9.48 -2.48
C LYS A 193 12.07 9.37 -2.32
N SER A 194 12.55 8.84 -1.22
CA SER A 194 13.97 8.95 -0.83
C SER A 194 14.77 7.66 -1.00
N SER A 195 14.13 6.49 -0.90
CA SER A 195 14.83 5.20 -0.82
C SER A 195 14.73 4.37 -2.10
N THR A 196 14.02 4.88 -3.12
CA THR A 196 13.86 4.17 -4.40
C THR A 196 14.57 4.87 -5.53
N SER A 197 15.09 4.09 -6.49
CA SER A 197 15.63 4.61 -7.75
C SER A 197 14.64 5.49 -8.52
N ILE A 198 13.34 5.31 -8.26
CA ILE A 198 12.24 6.07 -8.86
C ILE A 198 12.34 7.55 -8.46
N GLY A 199 12.52 7.85 -7.18
CA GLY A 199 12.70 9.24 -6.70
C GLY A 199 13.90 9.93 -7.34
N PHE A 200 15.03 9.22 -7.49
CA PHE A 200 16.21 9.73 -8.18
C PHE A 200 15.94 10.02 -9.67
N ILE A 201 15.29 9.10 -10.39
CA ILE A 201 14.97 9.28 -11.82
C ILE A 201 14.05 10.50 -12.02
N PHE A 202 13.02 10.67 -11.20
CA PHE A 202 12.14 11.83 -11.30
C PHE A 202 12.87 13.15 -10.99
N THR A 203 13.74 13.18 -9.98
CA THR A 203 14.53 14.37 -9.65
C THR A 203 15.49 14.72 -10.77
N LEU A 204 16.19 13.72 -11.30
CA LEU A 204 17.11 13.91 -12.44
C LEU A 204 16.35 14.40 -13.68
N GLY A 205 15.19 13.80 -14.00
CA GLY A 205 14.34 14.20 -15.12
C GLY A 205 13.85 15.65 -14.99
N ALA A 206 13.42 16.05 -13.80
CA ALA A 206 13.01 17.42 -13.53
C ALA A 206 14.16 18.42 -13.67
N ALA A 207 15.34 18.10 -13.16
CA ALA A 207 16.54 18.92 -13.28
C ALA A 207 16.96 19.09 -14.76
N MET A 208 16.99 18.00 -15.52
CA MET A 208 17.30 18.04 -16.96
C MET A 208 16.27 18.84 -17.74
N GLY A 209 14.98 18.63 -17.46
CA GLY A 209 13.89 19.41 -18.09
C GLY A 209 13.99 20.91 -17.80
N PHE A 210 14.35 21.28 -16.57
CA PHE A 210 14.60 22.67 -16.20
C PHE A 210 15.75 23.29 -17.00
N VAL A 211 16.90 22.59 -17.09
CA VAL A 211 18.06 23.05 -17.85
C VAL A 211 17.70 23.26 -19.35
N VAL A 212 17.04 22.26 -19.95
CA VAL A 212 16.61 22.34 -21.36
C VAL A 212 15.62 23.49 -21.53
N GLY A 213 14.68 23.68 -20.62
CA GLY A 213 13.73 24.81 -20.64
C GLY A 213 14.44 26.16 -20.60
N CYS A 214 15.40 26.34 -19.70
CA CYS A 214 16.20 27.56 -19.63
C CYS A 214 16.98 27.85 -20.93
N VAL A 215 17.61 26.82 -21.49
CA VAL A 215 18.36 26.95 -22.75
C VAL A 215 17.42 27.33 -23.91
N SER A 216 16.24 26.69 -23.99
CA SER A 216 15.26 26.98 -25.04
C SER A 216 14.73 28.42 -24.94
N VAL A 217 14.38 28.87 -23.74
CA VAL A 217 13.95 30.28 -23.52
C VAL A 217 15.06 31.24 -23.87
N TYR A 218 16.30 30.96 -23.45
CA TYR A 218 17.45 31.79 -23.81
C TYR A 218 17.63 31.88 -25.35
N GLN A 219 17.57 30.73 -26.05
CA GLN A 219 17.71 30.74 -27.53
C GLN A 219 16.62 31.56 -28.23
N VAL A 220 15.34 31.40 -27.79
CA VAL A 220 14.23 32.17 -28.37
C VAL A 220 14.45 33.64 -28.15
N LEU A 221 14.72 34.07 -26.90
CA LEU A 221 14.96 35.48 -26.61
C LEU A 221 16.19 36.03 -27.33
N TYR A 222 17.26 35.27 -27.42
CA TYR A 222 18.47 35.67 -28.13
C TYR A 222 18.20 35.89 -29.62
N THR A 223 17.46 34.99 -30.27
CA THR A 223 17.09 35.10 -31.68
C THR A 223 16.19 36.28 -31.90
N ASP A 224 15.14 36.46 -31.07
CA ASP A 224 14.19 37.56 -31.16
C ASP A 224 14.90 38.94 -31.04
N VAL A 225 15.75 39.08 -30.03
CA VAL A 225 16.54 40.30 -29.86
C VAL A 225 17.51 40.51 -31.02
N SER A 226 18.18 39.49 -31.54
CA SER A 226 19.14 39.59 -32.64
C SER A 226 18.46 40.00 -33.94
N ASP A 227 17.29 39.49 -34.25
CA ASP A 227 16.53 39.77 -35.44
C ASP A 227 16.01 41.22 -35.45
N HIS A 228 15.70 41.81 -34.28
CA HIS A 228 15.20 43.16 -34.12
C HIS A 228 16.29 44.21 -33.79
N LEU A 229 17.56 43.80 -33.66
CA LEU A 229 18.66 44.75 -33.40
C LEU A 229 18.74 45.95 -34.35
N PRO A 230 18.52 45.81 -35.70
CA PRO A 230 18.51 46.96 -36.60
C PRO A 230 17.38 47.96 -36.31
N GLU A 231 16.22 47.47 -35.87
CA GLU A 231 15.08 48.29 -35.48
C GLU A 231 15.35 49.09 -34.21
N TYR A 232 15.94 48.44 -33.21
CA TYR A 232 16.36 49.09 -31.97
C TYR A 232 17.43 50.16 -32.22
N ALA A 233 18.42 49.86 -33.11
CA ALA A 233 19.43 50.82 -33.47
C ALA A 233 18.80 52.10 -34.19
N THR A 234 17.80 51.89 -35.03
CA THR A 234 17.06 52.97 -35.69
C THR A 234 16.29 53.82 -34.68
N LEU A 235 15.61 53.21 -33.75
CA LEU A 235 14.90 53.89 -32.67
C LEU A 235 15.84 54.72 -31.78
N MET A 236 17.02 54.18 -31.44
CA MET A 236 18.05 54.92 -30.69
C MET A 236 18.64 56.07 -31.44
N ALA A 237 18.71 56.02 -32.78
CA ALA A 237 19.21 57.11 -33.59
C ALA A 237 18.20 58.26 -33.77
N MET A 238 16.90 58.03 -33.53
CA MET A 238 15.85 59.02 -33.61
C MET A 238 15.61 59.81 -32.31
N GLY A 239 16.30 59.46 -31.20
CA GLY A 239 16.23 60.11 -29.88
C GLY A 239 15.37 59.40 -28.92
#